data_59419f507e7409d393aec5e4c9037e28
#
_entry.id   59419f507e7409d393aec5e4c9037e28
#
_cell.length_a   1.000
_cell.length_b   1.000
_cell.length_c   1.000
_cell.angle_alpha   90.00
_cell.angle_beta   90.00
_cell.angle_gamma   90.00
#
_symmetry.space_group_name_H-M   'P 1'
#
loop_
_entity.id
_entity.type
_entity.pdbx_description
1 polymer ?
#
loop_
_entity_poly.entity_id
_entity_poly.type
_entity_poly.pdbx_seq_one_letter_code
_entity_poly.pdbx_strand_id
1 'polypeptide(L)'
;LDGLVGSEMCIRDRDNTMATQAICQPANYGADIIIYSTTKFLSGHGNAMGGCVVDAGKFDWNNGREFEKLTEPDTSYHGIKFFETFGNLAYINFCHASALRDLGTTMSPFNAYLTLTGIETLNLRMQKHMSNADEVANFLIKHDKVDSVSWSGFKKNKSYQLAKKYFKFGFGSVFTISVKAGFDGAKKIVENCNLFSHLANVGDTKSL
;
A
#
# COMPACT_ATOMS: atom_id res chain seq x y z
N LEU A 1 10.67 3.54 14.85
CA LEU A 1 9.25 3.73 15.20
C LEU A 1 8.96 3.56 16.69
N ASP A 2 9.98 3.32 17.51
CA ASP A 2 9.85 3.17 18.97
C ASP A 2 9.84 4.51 19.74
N GLY A 3 9.63 5.63 19.05
CA GLY A 3 9.71 6.99 19.60
C GLY A 3 8.38 7.73 19.78
N LEU A 4 7.24 7.07 19.57
CA LEU A 4 5.93 7.71 19.78
C LEU A 4 5.31 7.26 21.12
N VAL A 5 5.90 7.72 22.20
CA VAL A 5 5.26 7.68 23.54
C VAL A 5 4.00 8.54 23.46
N GLY A 6 2.83 7.94 23.71
CA GLY A 6 1.52 8.61 23.57
C GLY A 6 0.74 8.24 22.31
N SER A 7 1.15 7.18 21.60
CA SER A 7 0.50 6.76 20.33
C SER A 7 -0.86 6.07 20.52
N GLU A 8 -1.31 5.79 21.70
CA GLU A 8 -2.58 5.10 21.97
C GLU A 8 -3.81 5.94 21.64
N MET A 9 -3.65 7.28 21.55
CA MET A 9 -4.70 8.20 21.13
C MET A 9 -4.57 8.69 19.67
N CYS A 10 -3.62 8.16 18.90
CA CYS A 10 -3.40 8.56 17.50
C CYS A 10 -3.81 7.44 16.57
N ILE A 11 -4.61 7.79 15.55
CA ILE A 11 -4.90 6.88 14.42
C ILE A 11 -3.59 6.56 13.71
N ARG A 12 -3.38 5.28 13.42
CA ARG A 12 -2.26 4.79 12.60
C ARG A 12 -2.77 4.33 11.26
N ASP A 13 -2.59 5.13 10.25
CA ASP A 13 -2.86 4.76 8.88
C ASP A 13 -1.60 4.22 8.19
N ARG A 14 -1.79 3.29 7.25
CA ARG A 14 -0.72 2.68 6.47
C ARG A 14 -1.14 2.50 5.03
N ASP A 15 -0.38 3.09 4.13
CA ASP A 15 -0.41 2.71 2.73
C ASP A 15 0.32 1.36 2.56
N ASN A 16 -0.43 0.33 2.20
CA ASN A 16 0.07 -1.03 2.00
C ASN A 16 0.05 -1.45 0.53
N THR A 17 -0.01 -0.48 -0.39
CA THR A 17 -0.09 -0.71 -1.83
C THR A 17 1.04 -1.60 -2.35
N MET A 18 2.28 -1.34 -1.93
CA MET A 18 3.47 -2.04 -2.45
C MET A 18 3.66 -3.44 -1.88
N ALA A 19 3.32 -3.64 -0.60
CA ALA A 19 3.42 -4.95 0.04
C ALA A 19 2.19 -5.82 -0.22
N THR A 20 1.04 -5.21 -0.32
CA THR A 20 -0.27 -5.87 -0.31
C THR A 20 -0.48 -6.73 0.95
N GLN A 21 -1.67 -7.26 1.14
CA GLN A 21 -1.94 -8.21 2.23
C GLN A 21 -1.22 -9.56 2.05
N ALA A 22 -0.71 -9.82 0.87
CA ALA A 22 0.07 -11.04 0.61
C ALA A 22 1.42 -11.05 1.34
N ILE A 23 2.07 -9.88 1.46
CA ILE A 23 3.37 -9.75 2.12
C ILE A 23 3.22 -9.23 3.55
N CYS A 24 2.40 -8.21 3.76
CA CYS A 24 2.22 -7.56 5.05
C CYS A 24 0.73 -7.34 5.35
N GLN A 25 0.34 -7.60 6.59
CA GLN A 25 -1.00 -7.32 7.11
C GLN A 25 -0.89 -6.31 8.26
N PRO A 26 -0.89 -5.00 7.98
CA PRO A 26 -0.59 -3.96 8.97
C PRO A 26 -1.53 -3.94 10.17
N ALA A 27 -2.81 -4.35 10.00
CA ALA A 27 -3.76 -4.46 11.11
C ALA A 27 -3.29 -5.40 12.24
N ASN A 28 -2.46 -6.41 11.91
CA ASN A 28 -1.88 -7.33 12.91
C ASN A 28 -0.74 -6.68 13.70
N TYR A 29 -0.30 -5.49 13.28
CA TYR A 29 0.80 -4.73 13.88
C TYR A 29 0.35 -3.35 14.37
N GLY A 30 -0.96 -3.18 14.60
CA GLY A 30 -1.52 -1.98 15.21
C GLY A 30 -1.82 -0.84 14.24
N ALA A 31 -1.97 -1.11 12.95
CA ALA A 31 -2.57 -0.13 12.05
C ALA A 31 -4.10 -0.15 12.21
N ASP A 32 -4.69 1.03 12.27
CA ASP A 32 -6.13 1.22 12.43
C ASP A 32 -6.81 1.34 11.06
N ILE A 33 -6.19 2.09 10.15
CA ILE A 33 -6.66 2.28 8.77
C ILE A 33 -5.58 1.80 7.80
N ILE A 34 -5.97 1.00 6.81
CA ILE A 34 -5.07 0.54 5.75
C ILE A 34 -5.58 1.03 4.40
N ILE A 35 -4.69 1.60 3.62
CA ILE A 35 -5.01 2.17 2.31
C ILE A 35 -4.32 1.35 1.23
N TYR A 36 -5.01 1.13 0.13
CA TYR A 36 -4.46 0.49 -1.06
C TYR A 36 -4.83 1.28 -2.32
N SER A 37 -3.87 1.54 -3.17
CA SER A 37 -4.15 1.76 -4.58
C SER A 37 -4.42 0.40 -5.23
N THR A 38 -5.68 0.13 -5.55
CA THR A 38 -6.06 -1.12 -6.22
C THR A 38 -5.57 -1.17 -7.66
N THR A 39 -5.23 0.00 -8.24
CA THR A 39 -4.59 0.17 -9.55
C THR A 39 -3.29 -0.63 -9.70
N LYS A 40 -2.57 -0.86 -8.61
CA LYS A 40 -1.23 -1.45 -8.60
C LYS A 40 -1.31 -2.99 -8.49
N PHE A 41 -0.60 -3.56 -7.56
CA PHE A 41 -0.49 -5.01 -7.37
C PHE A 41 -1.83 -5.73 -7.16
N LEU A 42 -2.84 -5.08 -6.57
CA LEU A 42 -4.13 -5.75 -6.33
C LEU A 42 -4.80 -6.14 -7.63
N SER A 43 -5.02 -5.21 -8.54
CA SER A 43 -5.52 -5.53 -9.89
C SER A 43 -4.44 -6.24 -10.72
N GLY A 44 -3.23 -5.75 -10.72
CA GLY A 44 -2.03 -6.38 -11.27
C GLY A 44 -1.97 -6.52 -12.80
N HIS A 45 -2.88 -5.90 -13.54
CA HIS A 45 -3.00 -6.07 -14.98
C HIS A 45 -3.02 -4.75 -15.76
N GLY A 46 -2.91 -3.61 -15.07
CA GLY A 46 -2.93 -2.28 -15.70
C GLY A 46 -4.26 -1.94 -16.40
N ASN A 47 -5.35 -2.57 -16.01
CA ASN A 47 -6.65 -2.48 -16.67
C ASN A 47 -7.77 -1.92 -15.78
N ALA A 48 -7.48 -1.65 -14.52
CA ALA A 48 -8.44 -1.08 -13.56
C ALA A 48 -7.77 -0.02 -12.70
N MET A 49 -8.47 1.07 -12.47
CA MET A 49 -8.05 2.13 -11.55
C MET A 49 -8.99 2.18 -10.35
N GLY A 50 -8.40 2.38 -9.17
CA GLY A 50 -9.19 2.53 -7.96
C GLY A 50 -8.35 2.52 -6.69
N GLY A 51 -9.04 2.67 -5.57
CA GLY A 51 -8.48 2.59 -4.24
C GLY A 51 -9.42 1.90 -3.28
N CYS A 52 -8.89 1.45 -2.17
CA CYS A 52 -9.71 0.92 -1.11
C CYS A 52 -9.13 1.34 0.25
N VAL A 53 -10.04 1.61 1.18
CA VAL A 53 -9.74 1.90 2.58
C VAL A 53 -10.29 0.77 3.42
N VAL A 54 -9.47 0.22 4.28
CA VAL A 54 -9.84 -0.85 5.22
C VAL A 54 -9.74 -0.31 6.63
N ASP A 55 -10.85 -0.31 7.35
CA ASP A 55 -10.91 -0.03 8.78
C ASP A 55 -10.68 -1.33 9.55
N ALA A 56 -9.69 -1.36 10.45
CA ALA A 56 -9.43 -2.52 11.29
C ALA A 56 -10.48 -2.73 12.39
N GLY A 57 -11.38 -1.77 12.60
CA GLY A 57 -12.46 -1.83 13.58
C GLY A 57 -11.98 -1.85 15.04
N LYS A 58 -10.79 -1.36 15.32
CA LYS A 58 -10.16 -1.44 16.64
C LYS A 58 -9.97 -0.09 17.33
N PHE A 59 -10.00 0.99 16.56
CA PHE A 59 -9.78 2.32 17.09
C PHE A 59 -11.03 2.81 17.83
N ASP A 60 -10.82 3.35 19.02
CA ASP A 60 -11.90 4.00 19.77
C ASP A 60 -12.07 5.45 19.30
N TRP A 61 -13.12 5.69 18.54
CA TRP A 61 -13.45 7.02 18.00
C TRP A 61 -13.98 7.99 19.06
N ASN A 62 -14.16 7.55 20.30
CA ASN A 62 -14.56 8.37 21.45
C ASN A 62 -13.47 8.49 22.53
N ASN A 63 -12.22 8.45 22.14
CA ASN A 63 -11.06 8.42 23.04
C ASN A 63 -10.64 9.78 23.64
N GLY A 64 -11.56 10.74 23.73
CA GLY A 64 -11.32 12.08 24.27
C GLY A 64 -10.76 13.09 23.25
N ARG A 65 -10.62 12.71 21.97
CA ARG A 65 -10.43 13.64 20.86
C ARG A 65 -11.76 14.04 20.24
N GLU A 66 -11.81 15.24 19.71
CA GLU A 66 -13.00 15.76 19.03
C GLU A 66 -13.09 15.20 17.61
N PHE A 67 -13.78 14.07 17.46
CA PHE A 67 -14.20 13.54 16.17
C PHE A 67 -15.67 13.93 15.91
N GLU A 68 -15.96 15.25 15.89
CA GLU A 68 -17.31 15.80 15.78
C GLU A 68 -18.15 15.14 14.69
N LYS A 69 -17.54 14.84 13.52
CA LYS A 69 -18.24 14.17 12.41
C LYS A 69 -18.72 12.76 12.74
N LEU A 70 -18.19 12.15 13.78
CA LEU A 70 -18.55 10.80 14.21
C LEU A 70 -19.36 10.80 15.51
N THR A 71 -19.16 11.78 16.37
CA THR A 71 -19.74 11.84 17.73
C THR A 71 -20.95 12.77 17.84
N GLU A 72 -21.05 13.79 16.96
CA GLU A 72 -22.20 14.69 16.94
C GLU A 72 -23.27 14.27 15.92
N PRO A 73 -24.53 14.74 16.05
CA PRO A 73 -25.59 14.42 15.12
C PRO A 73 -25.28 14.88 13.70
N ASP A 74 -25.25 13.97 12.74
CA ASP A 74 -25.08 14.30 11.33
C ASP A 74 -26.44 14.69 10.70
N THR A 75 -26.63 15.96 10.47
CA THR A 75 -27.89 16.51 9.88
C THR A 75 -28.08 16.05 8.44
N SER A 76 -27.03 15.71 7.72
CA SER A 76 -27.10 15.19 6.34
C SER A 76 -27.54 13.72 6.29
N TYR A 77 -27.51 13.03 7.44
CA TYR A 77 -27.88 11.62 7.55
C TYR A 77 -28.85 11.39 8.71
N HIS A 78 -29.98 12.04 8.66
CA HIS A 78 -31.13 11.90 9.60
C HIS A 78 -30.81 12.19 11.08
N GLY A 79 -29.73 12.92 11.35
CA GLY A 79 -29.33 13.29 12.72
C GLY A 79 -28.71 12.12 13.51
N ILE A 80 -28.24 11.05 12.85
CA ILE A 80 -27.57 9.98 13.57
C ILE A 80 -26.20 10.43 14.08
N LYS A 81 -25.79 9.86 15.20
CA LYS A 81 -24.42 9.91 15.70
C LYS A 81 -23.74 8.61 15.32
N PHE A 82 -22.77 8.66 14.42
CA PHE A 82 -22.14 7.46 13.88
C PHE A 82 -21.50 6.59 14.95
N PHE A 83 -20.82 7.21 15.95
CA PHE A 83 -20.19 6.43 17.03
C PHE A 83 -21.23 5.75 17.93
N GLU A 84 -22.30 6.42 18.33
CA GLU A 84 -23.35 5.81 19.14
C GLU A 84 -24.05 4.65 18.41
N THR A 85 -24.15 4.75 17.07
CA THR A 85 -24.84 3.75 16.24
C THR A 85 -23.94 2.57 15.86
N PHE A 86 -22.69 2.83 15.52
CA PHE A 86 -21.79 1.84 14.90
C PHE A 86 -20.52 1.52 15.72
N GLY A 87 -20.31 2.20 16.86
CA GLY A 87 -19.15 1.99 17.72
C GLY A 87 -17.84 2.17 16.95
N ASN A 88 -16.93 1.24 17.09
CA ASN A 88 -15.62 1.30 16.43
C ASN A 88 -15.67 1.27 14.91
N LEU A 89 -16.81 0.95 14.31
CA LEU A 89 -17.01 1.02 12.86
C LEU A 89 -17.60 2.35 12.40
N ALA A 90 -17.65 3.36 13.28
CA ALA A 90 -18.20 4.68 12.98
C ALA A 90 -17.57 5.33 11.75
N TYR A 91 -16.23 5.27 11.66
CA TYR A 91 -15.49 5.89 10.56
C TYR A 91 -15.86 5.31 9.19
N ILE A 92 -15.83 3.99 9.06
CA ILE A 92 -16.12 3.38 7.75
C ILE A 92 -17.58 3.55 7.35
N ASN A 93 -18.50 3.53 8.31
CA ASN A 93 -19.91 3.81 8.04
C ASN A 93 -20.15 5.28 7.67
N PHE A 94 -19.46 6.23 8.31
CA PHE A 94 -19.47 7.63 7.89
C PHE A 94 -18.90 7.80 6.47
N CYS A 95 -17.80 7.12 6.13
CA CYS A 95 -17.25 7.14 4.78
C CYS A 95 -18.28 6.67 3.74
N HIS A 96 -19.04 5.62 4.03
CA HIS A 96 -20.11 5.13 3.16
C HIS A 96 -21.31 6.06 3.08
N ALA A 97 -21.83 6.46 4.23
CA ALA A 97 -23.09 7.18 4.33
C ALA A 97 -22.99 8.64 3.87
N SER A 98 -21.85 9.29 4.08
CA SER A 98 -21.66 10.70 3.79
C SER A 98 -20.62 10.92 2.69
N ALA A 99 -19.36 10.57 2.92
CA ALA A 99 -18.28 10.91 1.99
C ALA A 99 -18.47 10.26 0.60
N LEU A 100 -18.72 8.97 0.55
CA LEU A 100 -18.88 8.23 -0.71
C LEU A 100 -20.17 8.64 -1.43
N ARG A 101 -21.28 8.76 -0.69
CA ARG A 101 -22.57 9.19 -1.23
C ARG A 101 -22.52 10.61 -1.81
N ASP A 102 -21.97 11.56 -1.06
CA ASP A 102 -22.05 12.98 -1.40
C ASP A 102 -20.97 13.40 -2.42
N LEU A 103 -19.78 12.83 -2.33
CA LEU A 103 -18.66 13.12 -3.23
C LEU A 103 -18.60 12.18 -4.44
N GLY A 104 -19.32 11.05 -4.40
CA GLY A 104 -19.31 10.06 -5.47
C GLY A 104 -17.96 9.36 -5.66
N THR A 105 -17.11 9.33 -4.63
CA THR A 105 -15.76 8.74 -4.68
C THR A 105 -15.80 7.21 -4.62
N THR A 106 -16.65 6.60 -5.42
CA THR A 106 -16.83 5.15 -5.47
C THR A 106 -16.16 4.54 -6.69
N MET A 107 -15.64 3.32 -6.53
CA MET A 107 -15.11 2.56 -7.65
C MET A 107 -16.25 2.09 -8.56
N SER A 108 -16.06 2.15 -9.88
CA SER A 108 -17.06 1.58 -10.79
C SER A 108 -17.18 0.06 -10.56
N PRO A 109 -18.37 -0.53 -10.71
CA PRO A 109 -18.56 -1.98 -10.57
C PRO A 109 -17.66 -2.80 -11.50
N PHE A 110 -17.39 -2.30 -12.69
CA PHE A 110 -16.50 -2.97 -13.64
C PHE A 110 -15.05 -2.99 -13.16
N ASN A 111 -14.53 -1.85 -12.63
CA ASN A 111 -13.19 -1.81 -12.05
C ASN A 111 -13.10 -2.67 -10.77
N ALA A 112 -14.16 -2.73 -9.98
CA ALA A 112 -14.22 -3.62 -8.81
C ALA A 112 -14.13 -5.10 -9.24
N TYR A 113 -14.88 -5.49 -10.25
CA TYR A 113 -14.84 -6.84 -10.83
C TYR A 113 -13.42 -7.20 -11.32
N LEU A 114 -12.80 -6.33 -12.12
CA LEU A 114 -11.42 -6.55 -12.60
C LEU A 114 -10.40 -6.64 -11.46
N THR A 115 -10.58 -5.81 -10.44
CA THR A 115 -9.72 -5.85 -9.25
C THR A 115 -9.88 -7.17 -8.48
N LEU A 116 -11.10 -7.63 -8.27
CA LEU A 116 -11.37 -8.92 -7.61
C LEU A 116 -10.75 -10.09 -8.39
N THR A 117 -10.92 -10.11 -9.71
CA THR A 117 -10.27 -11.10 -10.60
C THR A 117 -8.74 -11.06 -10.45
N GLY A 118 -8.15 -9.86 -10.37
CA GLY A 118 -6.72 -9.71 -10.12
C GLY A 118 -6.27 -10.26 -8.77
N ILE A 119 -7.09 -10.08 -7.72
CA ILE A 119 -6.78 -10.56 -6.36
C ILE A 119 -6.71 -12.09 -6.30
N GLU A 120 -7.46 -12.82 -7.10
CA GLU A 120 -7.44 -14.29 -7.13
C GLU A 120 -6.03 -14.86 -7.37
N THR A 121 -5.22 -14.18 -8.17
CA THR A 121 -3.83 -14.59 -8.47
C THR A 121 -2.78 -13.83 -7.67
N LEU A 122 -3.18 -12.96 -6.74
CA LEU A 122 -2.27 -12.03 -6.04
C LEU A 122 -1.09 -12.74 -5.39
N ASN A 123 -1.33 -13.81 -4.64
CA ASN A 123 -0.27 -14.52 -3.92
C ASN A 123 0.78 -15.10 -4.87
N LEU A 124 0.35 -15.69 -5.97
CA LEU A 124 1.26 -16.25 -7.00
C LEU A 124 2.09 -15.14 -7.67
N ARG A 125 1.44 -14.03 -8.03
CA ARG A 125 2.13 -12.89 -8.63
C ARG A 125 3.14 -12.28 -7.68
N MET A 126 2.76 -12.05 -6.41
CA MET A 126 3.66 -11.49 -5.41
C MET A 126 4.88 -12.37 -5.15
N GLN A 127 4.70 -13.69 -5.08
CA GLN A 127 5.82 -14.63 -4.96
C GLN A 127 6.78 -14.51 -6.14
N LYS A 128 6.24 -14.45 -7.38
CA LYS A 128 7.07 -14.30 -8.58
C LYS A 128 7.76 -12.95 -8.66
N HIS A 129 7.05 -11.88 -8.33
CA HIS A 129 7.64 -10.53 -8.23
C HIS A 129 8.82 -10.50 -7.25
N MET A 130 8.68 -11.10 -6.06
CA MET A 130 9.75 -11.15 -5.06
C MET A 130 10.94 -11.99 -5.51
N SER A 131 10.70 -13.16 -6.12
CA SER A 131 11.75 -13.99 -6.69
C SER A 131 12.54 -13.26 -7.78
N ASN A 132 11.83 -12.60 -8.70
CA ASN A 132 12.47 -11.81 -9.76
C ASN A 132 13.28 -10.64 -9.17
N ALA A 133 12.74 -9.95 -8.17
CA ALA A 133 13.46 -8.85 -7.51
C ALA A 133 14.74 -9.30 -6.83
N ASP A 134 14.72 -10.47 -6.18
CA ASP A 134 15.92 -11.07 -5.57
C ASP A 134 16.99 -11.36 -6.60
N GLU A 135 16.62 -12.03 -7.70
CA GLU A 135 17.56 -12.36 -8.79
C GLU A 135 18.17 -11.09 -9.42
N VAL A 136 17.31 -10.11 -9.76
CA VAL A 136 17.75 -8.86 -10.41
C VAL A 136 18.59 -8.01 -9.45
N ALA A 137 18.19 -7.87 -8.19
CA ALA A 137 18.96 -7.10 -7.21
C ALA A 137 20.33 -7.71 -6.95
N ASN A 138 20.43 -9.04 -6.87
CA ASN A 138 21.68 -9.77 -6.71
C ASN A 138 22.60 -9.71 -7.95
N PHE A 139 22.03 -9.59 -9.14
CA PHE A 139 22.79 -9.31 -10.37
C PHE A 139 23.32 -7.89 -10.36
N LEU A 140 22.46 -6.91 -10.10
CA LEU A 140 22.80 -5.48 -10.17
C LEU A 140 23.84 -5.06 -9.14
N ILE A 141 23.79 -5.58 -7.91
CA ILE A 141 24.77 -5.22 -6.86
C ILE A 141 26.21 -5.62 -7.23
N LYS A 142 26.37 -6.58 -8.16
CA LYS A 142 27.67 -7.07 -8.64
C LYS A 142 28.09 -6.40 -9.96
N HIS A 143 27.21 -5.62 -10.58
CA HIS A 143 27.46 -5.04 -11.90
C HIS A 143 28.42 -3.84 -11.80
N ASP A 144 29.43 -3.78 -12.64
CA ASP A 144 30.51 -2.79 -12.61
C ASP A 144 30.05 -1.33 -12.76
N LYS A 145 28.94 -1.09 -13.45
CA LYS A 145 28.35 0.25 -13.65
C LYS A 145 27.38 0.68 -12.55
N VAL A 146 27.02 -0.24 -11.64
CA VAL A 146 26.14 0.06 -10.50
C VAL A 146 26.98 0.49 -9.30
N ASP A 147 26.59 1.56 -8.65
CA ASP A 147 27.20 2.08 -7.43
C ASP A 147 26.59 1.39 -6.21
N SER A 148 25.26 1.37 -6.12
CA SER A 148 24.56 0.72 -5.02
C SER A 148 23.17 0.24 -5.41
N VAL A 149 22.65 -0.71 -4.65
CA VAL A 149 21.27 -1.20 -4.71
C VAL A 149 20.67 -1.09 -3.31
N SER A 150 19.58 -0.35 -3.17
CA SER A 150 18.83 -0.26 -1.92
C SER A 150 17.60 -1.14 -1.99
N TRP A 151 17.68 -2.29 -1.34
CA TRP A 151 16.59 -3.27 -1.23
C TRP A 151 16.55 -3.87 0.17
N SER A 152 15.34 -3.99 0.72
CA SER A 152 15.14 -4.51 2.08
C SER A 152 15.55 -5.98 2.27
N GLY A 153 15.74 -6.73 1.18
CA GLY A 153 16.24 -8.10 1.21
C GLY A 153 17.74 -8.24 1.48
N PHE A 154 18.52 -7.18 1.34
CA PHE A 154 19.94 -7.23 1.65
C PHE A 154 20.20 -7.07 3.15
N LYS A 155 20.97 -8.01 3.75
CA LYS A 155 21.30 -8.00 5.20
C LYS A 155 21.91 -6.69 5.70
N LYS A 156 22.63 -5.97 4.81
CA LYS A 156 23.25 -4.67 5.12
C LYS A 156 22.29 -3.49 5.02
N ASN A 157 21.09 -3.68 4.47
CA ASN A 157 20.09 -2.62 4.38
C ASN A 157 19.53 -2.32 5.77
N LYS A 158 19.41 -1.02 6.10
CA LYS A 158 18.89 -0.55 7.41
C LYS A 158 17.49 -1.09 7.75
N SER A 159 16.69 -1.38 6.74
CA SER A 159 15.32 -1.88 6.89
C SER A 159 15.23 -3.41 6.92
N TYR A 160 16.33 -4.16 6.77
CA TYR A 160 16.31 -5.63 6.67
C TYR A 160 15.63 -6.29 7.87
N GLN A 161 16.01 -5.89 9.10
CA GLN A 161 15.44 -6.48 10.31
C GLN A 161 13.95 -6.15 10.48
N LEU A 162 13.54 -4.95 10.13
CA LEU A 162 12.13 -4.56 10.14
C LEU A 162 11.34 -5.32 9.06
N ALA A 163 11.88 -5.43 7.85
CA ALA A 163 11.24 -6.20 6.80
C ALA A 163 11.10 -7.69 7.20
N LYS A 164 12.14 -8.28 7.80
CA LYS A 164 12.08 -9.65 8.31
C LYS A 164 11.03 -9.84 9.42
N LYS A 165 10.80 -8.80 10.25
CA LYS A 165 9.79 -8.82 11.31
C LYS A 165 8.36 -8.74 10.78
N TYR A 166 8.12 -7.89 9.79
CA TYR A 166 6.77 -7.53 9.36
C TYR A 166 6.32 -8.22 8.08
N PHE A 167 7.24 -8.60 7.21
CA PHE A 167 6.91 -9.22 5.93
C PHE A 167 6.89 -10.73 6.05
N LYS A 168 5.90 -11.34 5.41
CA LYS A 168 5.80 -12.77 5.21
C LYS A 168 6.30 -13.09 3.80
N PHE A 169 6.96 -14.21 3.63
CA PHE A 169 7.33 -14.78 2.33
C PHE A 169 8.37 -14.01 1.51
N GLY A 170 8.97 -12.93 2.00
CA GLY A 170 10.02 -12.21 1.27
C GLY A 170 10.17 -10.75 1.67
N PHE A 171 10.84 -9.97 0.82
CA PHE A 171 11.27 -8.60 1.13
C PHE A 171 10.67 -7.53 0.21
N GLY A 172 9.58 -7.86 -0.48
CA GLY A 172 8.98 -6.99 -1.47
C GLY A 172 9.71 -7.02 -2.81
N SER A 173 9.10 -6.41 -3.82
CA SER A 173 9.58 -6.44 -5.21
C SER A 173 10.07 -5.08 -5.72
N VAL A 174 10.10 -4.07 -4.87
CA VAL A 174 10.54 -2.72 -5.23
C VAL A 174 11.88 -2.42 -4.60
N PHE A 175 12.82 -1.95 -5.41
CA PHE A 175 14.14 -1.51 -4.99
C PHE A 175 14.62 -0.36 -5.86
N THR A 176 15.66 0.33 -5.42
CA THR A 176 16.28 1.42 -6.17
C THR A 176 17.75 1.12 -6.43
N ILE A 177 18.26 1.63 -7.54
CA ILE A 177 19.66 1.53 -7.91
C ILE A 177 20.28 2.91 -8.05
N SER A 178 21.53 3.05 -7.65
CA SER A 178 22.39 4.19 -8.02
C SER A 178 23.43 3.69 -9.02
N VAL A 179 23.65 4.46 -10.06
CA VAL A 179 24.64 4.14 -11.11
C VAL A 179 25.83 5.07 -11.03
N LYS A 180 27.02 4.57 -11.33
CA LYS A 180 28.27 5.34 -11.23
C LYS A 180 28.31 6.57 -12.15
N ALA A 181 27.61 6.50 -13.29
CA ALA A 181 27.48 7.63 -14.22
C ALA A 181 26.45 8.70 -13.80
N GLY A 182 25.92 8.63 -12.57
CA GLY A 182 25.01 9.62 -12.02
C GLY A 182 23.69 9.76 -12.78
N PHE A 183 23.13 10.97 -12.79
CA PHE A 183 21.85 11.27 -13.40
C PHE A 183 21.79 10.93 -14.90
N ASP A 184 22.81 11.33 -15.67
CA ASP A 184 22.83 11.10 -17.12
C ASP A 184 22.91 9.59 -17.44
N GLY A 185 23.63 8.82 -16.63
CA GLY A 185 23.66 7.38 -16.75
C GLY A 185 22.32 6.72 -16.45
N ALA A 186 21.66 7.16 -15.39
CA ALA A 186 20.32 6.67 -15.02
C ALA A 186 19.29 7.01 -16.11
N LYS A 187 19.31 8.24 -16.63
CA LYS A 187 18.46 8.68 -17.74
C LYS A 187 18.65 7.80 -18.99
N LYS A 188 19.91 7.54 -19.37
CA LYS A 188 20.21 6.67 -20.52
C LYS A 188 19.69 5.24 -20.34
N ILE A 189 19.75 4.69 -19.13
CA ILE A 189 19.19 3.35 -18.83
C ILE A 189 17.68 3.36 -19.08
N VAL A 190 16.96 4.31 -18.50
CA VAL A 190 15.50 4.40 -18.61
C VAL A 190 15.07 4.58 -20.08
N GLU A 191 15.75 5.49 -20.82
CA GLU A 191 15.43 5.79 -22.21
C GLU A 191 15.76 4.66 -23.19
N ASN A 192 16.63 3.71 -22.81
CA ASN A 192 17.06 2.60 -23.67
C ASN A 192 16.59 1.23 -23.20
N CYS A 193 15.70 1.16 -22.20
CA CYS A 193 15.06 -0.10 -21.82
C CYS A 193 14.13 -0.61 -22.92
N ASN A 194 14.39 -1.83 -23.40
CA ASN A 194 13.53 -2.45 -24.42
C ASN A 194 12.44 -3.33 -23.82
N LEU A 195 12.69 -3.92 -22.64
CA LEU A 195 11.74 -4.78 -21.96
C LEU A 195 10.80 -3.98 -21.05
N PHE A 196 11.35 -3.01 -20.31
CA PHE A 196 10.59 -2.18 -19.38
C PHE A 196 9.98 -0.99 -20.10
N SER A 197 8.69 -0.77 -19.91
CA SER A 197 8.00 0.43 -20.40
C SER A 197 8.29 1.61 -19.49
N HIS A 198 8.72 2.73 -20.09
CA HIS A 198 8.94 3.97 -19.35
C HIS A 198 7.60 4.66 -19.06
N LEU A 199 7.05 4.43 -17.90
CA LEU A 199 5.78 5.01 -17.46
C LEU A 199 5.68 5.04 -15.91
N ALA A 200 4.73 5.83 -15.40
CA ALA A 200 4.51 5.98 -13.96
C ALA A 200 3.50 4.94 -13.42
N ASN A 201 3.86 3.67 -13.45
CA ASN A 201 3.06 2.60 -12.84
C ASN A 201 3.99 1.55 -12.19
N VAL A 202 3.41 0.63 -11.40
CA VAL A 202 4.11 -0.46 -10.73
C VAL A 202 3.12 -1.59 -10.41
N GLY A 203 3.61 -2.83 -10.33
CA GLY A 203 2.81 -3.97 -9.87
C GLY A 203 1.95 -4.63 -10.93
N ASP A 204 2.24 -4.36 -12.20
CA ASP A 204 1.62 -5.03 -13.35
C ASP A 204 2.28 -6.40 -13.61
N THR A 205 1.60 -7.28 -14.35
CA THR A 205 2.18 -8.50 -14.92
C THR A 205 3.15 -8.20 -16.06
N LYS A 206 3.10 -7.02 -16.64
CA LYS A 206 4.07 -6.51 -17.60
C LYS A 206 5.25 -5.85 -16.89
N SER A 207 6.42 -5.85 -17.54
CA SER A 207 7.60 -5.15 -17.03
C SER A 207 7.48 -3.64 -17.26
N LEU A 208 7.51 -2.87 -16.18
CA LEU A 208 7.32 -1.42 -16.16
C LEU A 208 8.50 -0.72 -15.52
#